data_692e15602a1a16941d44c4678d3f9223
#
_entry.id   692e15602a1a16941d44c4678d3f9223
#
_cell.length_a   1.000
_cell.length_b   1.000
_cell.length_c   1.000
_cell.angle_alpha   90.00
_cell.angle_beta   90.00
_cell.angle_gamma   90.00
#
_symmetry.space_group_name_H-M   'P 1'
#
loop_
_entity.id
_entity.type
_entity.pdbx_description
1 polymer ?
#
loop_
_entity_poly.entity_id
_entity_poly.type
_entity_poly.pdbx_seq_one_letter_code
_entity_poly.pdbx_strand_id
1 'polypeptide(L)'
;MNKQESKQRIQQYTDALRTCLEQDSMEDLEETQQLRHKLIEAFFKQFGSELTDSDQSFFEGILKQDKQLASEITQKKKDYFESVKVQKRLQDGLSAYKLHSQNKQR
;
A
#
# COMPACT_ATOMS: atom_id res chain seq x y z
N MET A 1 7.80 -22.89 11.03
CA MET A 1 6.96 -22.83 9.81
C MET A 1 7.75 -23.43 8.65
N ASN A 2 7.18 -24.37 7.91
CA ASN A 2 7.85 -24.94 6.74
C ASN A 2 7.73 -24.02 5.52
N LYS A 3 8.48 -24.37 4.44
CA LYS A 3 8.47 -23.56 3.21
C LYS A 3 7.07 -23.37 2.64
N GLN A 4 6.28 -24.44 2.60
CA GLN A 4 4.93 -24.42 2.01
C GLN A 4 4.02 -23.49 2.80
N GLU A 5 4.03 -23.56 4.11
CA GLU A 5 3.24 -22.69 4.97
C GLU A 5 3.65 -21.24 4.84
N SER A 6 4.97 -20.97 4.79
CA SER A 6 5.49 -19.62 4.59
C SER A 6 5.03 -19.02 3.26
N LYS A 7 5.13 -19.80 2.17
CA LYS A 7 4.67 -19.36 0.84
C LYS A 7 3.18 -19.09 0.82
N GLN A 8 2.37 -19.96 1.45
CA GLN A 8 0.93 -19.77 1.53
C GLN A 8 0.58 -18.46 2.26
N ARG A 9 1.24 -18.16 3.37
CA ARG A 9 1.01 -16.93 4.12
C ARG A 9 1.44 -15.69 3.34
N ILE A 10 2.58 -15.75 2.66
CA ILE A 10 3.04 -14.67 1.80
C ILE A 10 2.02 -14.39 0.71
N GLN A 11 1.46 -15.44 0.09
CA GLN A 11 0.43 -15.29 -0.94
C GLN A 11 -0.86 -14.72 -0.35
N GLN A 12 -1.27 -15.17 0.82
CA GLN A 12 -2.45 -14.66 1.51
C GLN A 12 -2.34 -13.17 1.79
N TYR A 13 -1.17 -12.71 2.28
CA TYR A 13 -0.94 -11.28 2.51
C TYR A 13 -0.87 -10.50 1.21
N THR A 14 -0.32 -11.09 0.14
CA THR A 14 -0.32 -10.46 -1.18
C THR A 14 -1.75 -10.26 -1.70
N ASP A 15 -2.60 -11.27 -1.54
CA ASP A 15 -4.03 -11.18 -1.88
C ASP A 15 -4.77 -10.16 -1.00
N ALA A 16 -4.41 -10.10 0.29
CA ALA A 16 -4.98 -9.13 1.23
C ALA A 16 -4.63 -7.69 0.85
N LEU A 17 -3.43 -7.44 0.31
CA LEU A 17 -3.05 -6.12 -0.20
C LEU A 17 -3.99 -5.67 -1.32
N ARG A 18 -4.32 -6.56 -2.23
CA ARG A 18 -5.26 -6.25 -3.30
C ARG A 18 -6.64 -5.91 -2.76
N THR A 19 -7.12 -6.66 -1.78
CA THR A 19 -8.39 -6.40 -1.11
C THR A 19 -8.38 -5.02 -0.43
N CYS A 20 -7.29 -4.67 0.26
CA CYS A 20 -7.14 -3.35 0.87
C CYS A 20 -7.21 -2.22 -0.16
N LEU A 21 -6.59 -2.41 -1.33
CA LEU A 21 -6.67 -1.45 -2.42
C LEU A 21 -8.09 -1.27 -2.94
N GLU A 22 -8.80 -2.37 -3.15
CA GLU A 22 -10.18 -2.35 -3.63
C GLU A 22 -11.13 -1.67 -2.64
N GLN A 23 -10.86 -1.80 -1.35
CA GLN A 23 -11.65 -1.21 -0.27
C GLN A 23 -11.17 0.18 0.14
N ASP A 24 -10.14 0.72 -0.50
CA ASP A 24 -9.52 2.01 -0.16
C ASP A 24 -9.03 2.09 1.30
N SER A 25 -8.65 0.96 1.88
CA SER A 25 -8.17 0.87 3.25
C SER A 25 -6.65 1.02 3.29
N MET A 26 -6.16 2.25 3.19
CA MET A 26 -4.72 2.54 3.10
C MET A 26 -3.96 2.23 4.39
N GLU A 27 -4.59 2.40 5.55
CA GLU A 27 -3.98 2.05 6.83
C GLU A 27 -3.75 0.55 6.94
N ASP A 28 -4.75 -0.26 6.60
CA ASP A 28 -4.64 -1.71 6.58
C ASP A 28 -3.64 -2.18 5.53
N LEU A 29 -3.55 -1.48 4.40
CA LEU A 29 -2.58 -1.76 3.34
C LEU A 29 -1.14 -1.66 3.88
N GLU A 30 -0.81 -0.57 4.58
CA GLU A 30 0.53 -0.36 5.14
C GLU A 30 0.87 -1.42 6.18
N GLU A 31 -0.05 -1.72 7.08
CA GLU A 31 0.13 -2.76 8.09
C GLU A 31 0.35 -4.13 7.45
N THR A 32 -0.45 -4.48 6.46
CA THR A 32 -0.34 -5.74 5.72
C THR A 32 0.98 -5.85 4.98
N GLN A 33 1.45 -4.76 4.36
CA GLN A 33 2.76 -4.71 3.71
C GLN A 33 3.90 -4.99 4.69
N GLN A 34 3.86 -4.40 5.87
CA GLN A 34 4.87 -4.61 6.90
C GLN A 34 4.89 -6.06 7.38
N LEU A 35 3.73 -6.64 7.63
CA LEU A 35 3.60 -8.04 8.04
C LEU A 35 4.14 -8.99 6.98
N ARG A 36 3.79 -8.75 5.71
CA ARG A 36 4.29 -9.54 4.59
C ARG A 36 5.79 -9.44 4.45
N HIS A 37 6.33 -8.23 4.57
CA HIS A 37 7.78 -7.99 4.50
C HIS A 37 8.53 -8.82 5.54
N LYS A 38 8.04 -8.84 6.77
CA LYS A 38 8.63 -9.65 7.84
C LYS A 38 8.60 -11.15 7.53
N LEU A 39 7.52 -11.63 6.92
CA LEU A 39 7.42 -13.03 6.49
C LEU A 39 8.42 -13.37 5.39
N ILE A 40 8.58 -12.48 4.42
CA ILE A 40 9.55 -12.66 3.33
C ILE A 40 10.98 -12.67 3.88
N GLU A 41 11.31 -11.73 4.76
CA GLU A 41 12.62 -11.70 5.42
C GLU A 41 12.88 -12.99 6.20
N ALA A 42 11.90 -13.44 6.98
CA ALA A 42 12.02 -14.68 7.74
C ALA A 42 12.22 -15.90 6.84
N PHE A 43 11.54 -15.94 5.69
CA PHE A 43 11.71 -17.00 4.71
C PHE A 43 13.14 -17.07 4.20
N PHE A 44 13.70 -15.95 3.75
CA PHE A 44 15.06 -15.90 3.23
C PHE A 44 16.10 -16.14 4.32
N LYS A 45 15.85 -15.72 5.53
CA LYS A 45 16.74 -15.98 6.67
C LYS A 45 16.79 -17.46 7.00
N GLN A 46 15.66 -18.15 6.94
CA GLN A 46 15.55 -19.57 7.28
C GLN A 46 15.96 -20.49 6.12
N PHE A 47 15.58 -20.18 4.89
CA PHE A 47 15.69 -21.04 3.74
C PHE A 47 16.59 -20.51 2.62
N GLY A 48 17.23 -19.35 2.82
CA GLY A 48 17.98 -18.67 1.77
C GLY A 48 19.12 -19.48 1.16
N SER A 49 19.70 -20.43 1.90
CA SER A 49 20.76 -21.34 1.41
C SER A 49 20.21 -22.57 0.69
N GLU A 50 18.89 -22.79 0.72
CA GLU A 50 18.24 -23.99 0.19
C GLU A 50 17.14 -23.65 -0.81
N LEU A 51 17.33 -22.58 -1.58
CA LEU A 51 16.35 -22.15 -2.58
C LEU A 51 16.32 -23.09 -3.77
N THR A 52 15.12 -23.53 -4.13
CA THR A 52 14.86 -24.37 -5.29
C THR A 52 14.36 -23.53 -6.46
N ASP A 53 14.31 -24.12 -7.66
CA ASP A 53 13.72 -23.47 -8.84
C ASP A 53 12.24 -23.14 -8.60
N SER A 54 11.52 -23.98 -7.87
CA SER A 54 10.14 -23.74 -7.48
C SER A 54 10.01 -22.52 -6.57
N ASP A 55 10.93 -22.35 -5.62
CA ASP A 55 10.98 -21.17 -4.74
C ASP A 55 11.24 -19.90 -5.54
N GLN A 56 12.18 -19.97 -6.47
CA GLN A 56 12.51 -18.84 -7.35
C GLN A 56 11.31 -18.43 -8.20
N SER A 57 10.64 -19.39 -8.82
CA SER A 57 9.43 -19.13 -9.62
C SER A 57 8.32 -18.49 -8.79
N PHE A 58 8.15 -18.95 -7.56
CA PHE A 58 7.16 -18.39 -6.63
C PHE A 58 7.43 -16.90 -6.37
N PHE A 59 8.68 -16.54 -6.03
CA PHE A 59 9.05 -15.16 -5.74
C PHE A 59 9.05 -14.29 -6.98
N GLU A 60 9.36 -14.82 -8.16
CA GLU A 60 9.18 -14.10 -9.42
C GLU A 60 7.72 -13.74 -9.64
N GLY A 61 6.80 -14.65 -9.32
CA GLY A 61 5.36 -14.39 -9.37
C GLY A 61 4.94 -13.31 -8.38
N ILE A 62 5.48 -13.34 -7.16
CA ILE A 62 5.23 -12.30 -6.14
C ILE A 62 5.75 -10.94 -6.63
N LEU A 63 6.95 -10.89 -7.23
CA LEU A 63 7.50 -9.65 -7.78
C LEU A 63 6.63 -9.05 -8.88
N LYS A 64 6.08 -9.89 -9.76
CA LYS A 64 5.15 -9.43 -10.80
C LYS A 64 3.89 -8.82 -10.20
N GLN A 65 3.31 -9.51 -9.21
CA GLN A 65 2.15 -8.99 -8.49
C GLN A 65 2.47 -7.68 -7.77
N ASP A 66 3.65 -7.57 -7.17
CA ASP A 66 4.11 -6.37 -6.49
C ASP A 66 4.26 -5.18 -7.44
N LYS A 67 4.77 -5.39 -8.65
CA LYS A 67 4.87 -4.33 -9.66
C LYS A 67 3.49 -3.79 -10.04
N GLN A 68 2.51 -4.67 -10.22
CA GLN A 68 1.13 -4.28 -10.49
C GLN A 68 0.52 -3.53 -9.31
N LEU A 69 0.70 -4.07 -8.09
CA LEU A 69 0.21 -3.44 -6.88
C LEU A 69 0.87 -2.07 -6.64
N ALA A 70 2.18 -1.96 -6.85
CA ALA A 70 2.90 -0.70 -6.69
C ALA A 70 2.36 0.38 -7.63
N SER A 71 2.06 0.03 -8.87
CA SER A 71 1.45 0.94 -9.84
C SER A 71 0.07 1.40 -9.38
N GLU A 72 -0.78 0.47 -8.94
CA GLU A 72 -2.12 0.75 -8.43
C GLU A 72 -2.09 1.59 -7.15
N ILE A 73 -1.17 1.28 -6.23
CA ILE A 73 -0.96 2.02 -4.98
C ILE A 73 -0.53 3.46 -5.30
N THR A 74 0.43 3.62 -6.20
CA THR A 74 0.92 4.94 -6.61
C THR A 74 -0.20 5.77 -7.20
N GLN A 75 -1.03 5.19 -8.05
CA GLN A 75 -2.16 5.87 -8.67
C GLN A 75 -3.20 6.28 -7.62
N LYS A 76 -3.55 5.39 -6.70
CA LYS A 76 -4.50 5.69 -5.62
C LYS A 76 -3.98 6.77 -4.68
N LYS A 77 -2.70 6.74 -4.32
CA LYS A 77 -2.07 7.78 -3.50
C LYS A 77 -2.11 9.13 -4.21
N LYS A 78 -1.81 9.14 -5.50
CA LYS A 78 -1.88 10.35 -6.32
C LYS A 78 -3.30 10.92 -6.35
N ASP A 79 -4.29 10.08 -6.61
CA ASP A 79 -5.70 10.48 -6.61
C ASP A 79 -6.12 11.03 -5.25
N TYR A 80 -5.72 10.37 -4.17
CA TYR A 80 -5.98 10.83 -2.81
C TYR A 80 -5.36 12.21 -2.54
N PHE A 81 -4.07 12.39 -2.87
CA PHE A 81 -3.38 13.66 -2.66
C PHE A 81 -3.99 14.77 -3.50
N GLU A 82 -4.37 14.51 -4.74
CA GLU A 82 -5.05 15.49 -5.59
C GLU A 82 -6.40 15.88 -4.99
N SER A 83 -7.17 14.92 -4.50
CA SER A 83 -8.43 15.18 -3.82
C SER A 83 -8.23 16.05 -2.57
N VAL A 84 -7.25 15.74 -1.74
CA VAL A 84 -6.91 16.51 -0.54
C VAL A 84 -6.47 17.93 -0.91
N LYS A 85 -5.65 18.10 -1.94
CA LYS A 85 -5.22 19.42 -2.43
C LYS A 85 -6.41 20.27 -2.89
N VAL A 86 -7.35 19.67 -3.62
CA VAL A 86 -8.55 20.36 -4.07
C VAL A 86 -9.38 20.80 -2.87
N GLN A 87 -9.62 19.91 -1.90
CA GLN A 87 -10.36 20.24 -0.69
C GLN A 87 -9.68 21.36 0.11
N LYS A 88 -8.36 21.28 0.25
CA LYS A 88 -7.59 22.31 0.95
C LYS A 88 -7.69 23.67 0.25
N ARG A 89 -7.58 23.70 -1.07
CA ARG A 89 -7.74 24.93 -1.86
C ARG A 89 -9.11 25.55 -1.67
N LEU A 90 -10.16 24.74 -1.66
CA LEU A 90 -11.52 25.20 -1.42
C LEU A 90 -11.67 25.76 0.00
N GLN A 91 -11.12 25.07 1.00
CA GLN A 91 -11.14 25.55 2.38
C GLN A 91 -10.37 26.85 2.55
N ASP A 92 -9.17 26.95 1.96
CA ASP A 92 -8.34 28.15 2.01
C ASP A 92 -9.05 29.32 1.32
N GLY A 93 -9.68 29.07 0.18
CA GLY A 93 -10.47 30.08 -0.52
C GLY A 93 -11.66 30.56 0.30
N LEU A 94 -12.40 29.66 0.93
CA LEU A 94 -13.52 30.00 1.81
C LEU A 94 -13.06 30.77 3.05
N SER A 95 -11.95 30.35 3.66
CA SER A 95 -11.37 31.04 4.81
C SER A 95 -10.92 32.43 4.46
N ALA A 96 -10.24 32.62 3.33
CA ALA A 96 -9.84 33.95 2.84
C ALA A 96 -11.06 34.85 2.56
N TYR A 97 -12.10 34.29 1.95
CA TYR A 97 -13.34 35.01 1.70
C TYR A 97 -14.02 35.45 3.00
N LYS A 98 -14.12 34.58 3.98
CA LYS A 98 -14.70 34.92 5.29
C LYS A 98 -13.91 35.99 6.02
N LEU A 99 -12.57 35.90 6.03
CA LEU A 99 -11.71 36.89 6.64
C LEU A 99 -11.89 38.29 5.96
N HIS A 100 -11.90 38.26 4.65
CA HIS A 100 -12.10 39.49 3.87
C HIS A 100 -13.47 40.12 4.13
N SER A 101 -14.51 39.31 4.21
CA SER A 101 -15.87 39.73 4.55
C SER A 101 -15.93 40.35 5.97
N GLN A 102 -15.28 39.70 6.95
CA GLN A 102 -15.22 40.20 8.31
C GLN A 102 -14.49 41.55 8.42
N ASN A 103 -13.39 41.68 7.69
CA ASN A 103 -12.62 42.92 7.65
C ASN A 103 -13.41 44.08 7.03
N LYS A 104 -14.27 43.80 6.06
CA LYS A 104 -15.15 44.81 5.45
C LYS A 104 -16.24 45.33 6.41
N GLN A 105 -16.62 44.52 7.38
CA GLN A 105 -17.63 44.89 8.36
C GLN A 105 -17.09 45.73 9.50
N ARG A 106 -15.80 45.87 9.56
CA ARG A 106 -15.12 46.73 10.53
C ARG A 106 -14.83 48.08 9.91
#